data_e3b64071e2f6c0b0cfa5392e051788e8
#
_entry.id   e3b64071e2f6c0b0cfa5392e051788e8
#
_cell.length_a   1.000
_cell.length_b   1.000
_cell.length_c   1.000
_cell.angle_alpha   90.00
_cell.angle_beta   90.00
_cell.angle_gamma   90.00
#
_symmetry.space_group_name_H-M   'P 1'
#
loop_
_entity.id
_entity.type
_entity.pdbx_description
1 polymer ?
#
loop_
_entity_poly.entity_id
_entity_poly.type
_entity_poly.pdbx_seq_one_letter_code
_entity_poly.pdbx_strand_id
1 'polypeptide(L)'
;AHYHSFGHALIYIPKAAELIHYLGEGVAPPVLLCLVRSIVTGFREDLIPEFSHYGDALSGFGQGQNGRPPSLEAFAGLNPAKAMALTAEHGSAPPAELYASLLAVNAQNMLTFDLRHLQDIDQPYGSDRGWLDFSHGLTFADAVYSLCTRYPELWPAGLLQMACFAGRNAGYDDSDVILEDWMVSDPQTFFQEITAMLMDHGQSEYIVSVHLLKTVQAVKRLYALPQVGAASQIALAALNRLLSSSVRRKMVRRTARQAMHFIRQDT
;
A
#
# COMPACT_ATOMS: atom_id res chain seq x y z
N ALA A 1 -15.48 -0.75 -9.95
CA ALA A 1 -14.33 -0.85 -9.06
C ALA A 1 -13.06 -0.70 -9.89
N HIS A 2 -12.30 0.32 -9.64
CA HIS A 2 -11.08 0.63 -10.37
C HIS A 2 -9.95 0.87 -9.38
N TYR A 3 -8.78 0.42 -9.72
CA TYR A 3 -7.54 0.71 -9.02
C TYR A 3 -7.07 2.10 -9.49
N HIS A 4 -7.44 3.15 -8.75
CA HIS A 4 -7.17 4.52 -9.13
C HIS A 4 -5.99 5.12 -8.39
N SER A 5 -5.04 5.68 -9.13
CA SER A 5 -3.98 6.54 -8.60
C SER A 5 -3.28 5.94 -7.38
N PHE A 6 -2.72 4.74 -7.49
CA PHE A 6 -2.09 4.02 -6.37
C PHE A 6 -3.04 3.79 -5.16
N GLY A 7 -4.31 3.58 -5.43
CA GLY A 7 -5.30 3.39 -4.37
C GLY A 7 -5.67 4.66 -3.60
N HIS A 8 -5.19 5.84 -3.99
CA HIS A 8 -5.50 7.09 -3.30
C HIS A 8 -7.00 7.34 -3.20
N ALA A 9 -7.79 7.00 -4.24
CA ALA A 9 -9.24 7.17 -4.20
C ALA A 9 -9.87 6.47 -2.99
N LEU A 10 -9.46 5.22 -2.71
CA LEU A 10 -9.94 4.48 -1.55
C LEU A 10 -9.38 5.05 -0.23
N ILE A 11 -8.09 5.39 -0.21
CA ILE A 11 -7.43 5.94 0.98
C ILE A 11 -8.07 7.25 1.43
N TYR A 12 -8.47 8.12 0.48
CA TYR A 12 -9.03 9.44 0.80
C TYR A 12 -10.45 9.38 1.36
N ILE A 13 -11.24 8.35 1.05
CA ILE A 13 -12.62 8.22 1.55
C ILE A 13 -12.68 8.22 3.08
N PRO A 14 -12.05 7.27 3.81
CA PRO A 14 -12.07 7.30 5.26
C PRO A 14 -11.37 8.53 5.84
N LYS A 15 -10.33 9.06 5.17
CA LYS A 15 -9.65 10.28 5.64
C LYS A 15 -10.50 11.54 5.49
N ALA A 16 -11.28 11.65 4.45
CA ALA A 16 -12.26 12.72 4.31
C ALA A 16 -13.34 12.62 5.41
N ALA A 17 -13.83 11.41 5.68
CA ALA A 17 -14.82 11.21 6.75
C ALA A 17 -14.23 11.54 8.14
N GLU A 18 -13.00 11.09 8.45
CA GLU A 18 -12.29 11.44 9.68
C GLU A 18 -12.12 12.96 9.81
N LEU A 19 -11.69 13.64 8.73
CA LEU A 19 -11.48 15.09 8.73
C LEU A 19 -12.77 15.85 9.02
N ILE A 20 -13.88 15.47 8.38
CA ILE A 20 -15.20 16.06 8.61
C ILE A 20 -15.65 15.80 10.06
N HIS A 21 -15.43 14.59 10.57
CA HIS A 21 -15.78 14.24 11.95
C HIS A 21 -15.04 15.13 12.97
N TYR A 22 -13.73 15.36 12.78
CA TYR A 22 -12.93 16.14 13.73
C TYR A 22 -13.12 17.65 13.61
N LEU A 23 -13.35 18.17 12.39
CA LEU A 23 -13.46 19.61 12.14
C LEU A 23 -14.90 20.11 12.09
N GLY A 24 -15.88 19.19 12.09
CA GLY A 24 -17.30 19.49 12.03
C GLY A 24 -17.82 19.61 10.58
N GLU A 25 -19.15 19.63 10.45
CA GLU A 25 -19.83 19.59 9.14
C GLU A 25 -19.54 20.81 8.24
N GLY A 26 -19.11 21.93 8.83
CA GLY A 26 -18.78 23.13 8.06
C GLY A 26 -17.65 22.95 7.05
N VAL A 27 -16.76 21.96 7.24
CA VAL A 27 -15.69 21.64 6.29
C VAL A 27 -16.11 20.60 5.26
N ALA A 28 -17.29 20.00 5.37
CA ALA A 28 -17.72 18.93 4.47
C ALA A 28 -17.78 19.37 2.99
N PRO A 29 -18.35 20.53 2.62
CA PRO A 29 -18.40 20.91 1.21
C PRO A 29 -17.03 20.98 0.52
N PRO A 30 -16.01 21.70 1.03
CA PRO A 30 -14.71 21.76 0.38
C PRO A 30 -13.98 20.39 0.40
N VAL A 31 -14.07 19.61 1.49
CA VAL A 31 -13.45 18.27 1.58
C VAL A 31 -14.06 17.32 0.57
N LEU A 32 -15.40 17.28 0.47
CA LEU A 32 -16.09 16.42 -0.49
C LEU A 32 -15.83 16.85 -1.93
N LEU A 33 -15.75 18.16 -2.20
CA LEU A 33 -15.39 18.66 -3.54
C LEU A 33 -13.99 18.18 -3.96
N CYS A 34 -13.01 18.27 -3.06
CA CYS A 34 -11.66 17.76 -3.30
C CYS A 34 -11.65 16.24 -3.52
N LEU A 35 -12.42 15.49 -2.71
CA LEU A 35 -12.54 14.04 -2.85
C LEU A 35 -13.15 13.65 -4.20
N VAL A 36 -14.28 14.25 -4.57
CA VAL A 36 -14.95 13.98 -5.85
C VAL A 36 -14.04 14.32 -7.01
N ARG A 37 -13.36 15.48 -6.97
CA ARG A 37 -12.39 15.86 -7.99
C ARG A 37 -11.28 14.82 -8.10
N SER A 38 -10.71 14.39 -6.99
CA SER A 38 -9.65 13.37 -6.98
C SER A 38 -10.12 12.04 -7.62
N ILE A 39 -11.35 11.61 -7.35
CA ILE A 39 -11.93 10.39 -7.93
C ILE A 39 -12.17 10.55 -9.42
N VAL A 40 -12.76 11.67 -9.84
CA VAL A 40 -13.13 11.91 -11.26
C VAL A 40 -11.89 12.10 -12.14
N THR A 41 -10.85 12.75 -11.62
CA THR A 41 -9.58 12.95 -12.34
C THR A 41 -8.55 11.88 -12.08
N GLY A 42 -8.91 10.84 -11.32
CA GLY A 42 -8.02 9.74 -10.97
C GLY A 42 -7.58 8.94 -12.20
N PHE A 43 -6.34 8.49 -12.17
CA PHE A 43 -5.78 7.69 -13.24
C PHE A 43 -6.40 6.28 -13.27
N ARG A 44 -6.81 5.82 -14.43
CA ARG A 44 -7.43 4.51 -14.67
C ARG A 44 -6.35 3.43 -14.79
N GLU A 45 -5.81 2.98 -13.66
CA GLU A 45 -4.77 1.93 -13.64
C GLU A 45 -5.27 0.57 -14.10
N ASP A 46 -6.57 0.32 -14.05
CA ASP A 46 -7.19 -0.87 -14.62
C ASP A 46 -7.06 -0.97 -16.14
N LEU A 47 -6.74 0.12 -16.81
CA LEU A 47 -6.43 0.15 -18.25
C LEU A 47 -4.97 -0.16 -18.56
N ILE A 48 -4.11 -0.22 -17.54
CA ILE A 48 -2.72 -0.65 -17.71
C ILE A 48 -2.72 -2.17 -17.88
N PRO A 49 -2.01 -2.72 -18.89
CA PRO A 49 -2.04 -4.16 -19.19
C PRO A 49 -1.73 -5.07 -17.99
N GLU A 50 -0.85 -4.64 -17.09
CA GLU A 50 -0.47 -5.37 -15.88
C GLU A 50 -1.65 -5.59 -14.90
N PHE A 51 -2.66 -4.70 -14.93
CA PHE A 51 -3.81 -4.72 -14.03
C PHE A 51 -5.13 -5.08 -14.74
N SER A 52 -5.09 -5.35 -16.04
CA SER A 52 -6.28 -5.65 -16.88
C SER A 52 -7.08 -6.87 -16.39
N HIS A 53 -6.42 -7.81 -15.69
CA HIS A 53 -7.03 -9.03 -15.15
C HIS A 53 -7.89 -8.85 -13.90
N TYR A 54 -7.98 -7.62 -13.36
CA TYR A 54 -8.75 -7.35 -12.16
C TYR A 54 -10.24 -7.72 -12.30
N GLY A 55 -10.84 -7.39 -13.45
CA GLY A 55 -12.26 -7.68 -13.70
C GLY A 55 -12.56 -9.18 -13.70
N ASP A 56 -11.70 -9.97 -14.32
CA ASP A 56 -11.83 -11.44 -14.39
C ASP A 56 -11.65 -12.04 -12.99
N ALA A 57 -10.64 -11.61 -12.25
CA ALA A 57 -10.39 -12.06 -10.89
C ALA A 57 -11.57 -11.73 -9.95
N LEU A 58 -12.18 -10.54 -10.09
CA LEU A 58 -13.35 -10.15 -9.32
C LEU A 58 -14.58 -11.02 -9.63
N SER A 59 -14.78 -11.34 -10.91
CA SER A 59 -15.88 -12.20 -11.35
C SER A 59 -15.71 -13.65 -10.89
N GLY A 60 -14.48 -14.12 -10.74
CA GLY A 60 -14.13 -15.45 -10.24
C GLY A 60 -13.96 -15.55 -8.70
N PHE A 61 -14.08 -14.44 -7.99
CA PHE A 61 -13.80 -14.40 -6.56
C PHE A 61 -14.73 -15.30 -5.76
N GLY A 62 -14.15 -16.19 -4.94
CA GLY A 62 -14.91 -17.11 -4.09
C GLY A 62 -15.50 -18.33 -4.81
N GLN A 63 -15.22 -18.53 -6.12
CA GLN A 63 -15.65 -19.73 -6.82
C GLN A 63 -14.71 -20.93 -6.57
N GLY A 64 -13.52 -20.68 -6.03
CA GLY A 64 -12.59 -21.72 -5.59
C GLY A 64 -13.06 -22.43 -4.32
N GLN A 65 -12.58 -23.68 -4.15
CA GLN A 65 -12.92 -24.50 -2.97
C GLN A 65 -11.93 -24.33 -1.80
N ASN A 66 -10.96 -23.44 -1.92
CA ASN A 66 -9.91 -23.22 -0.93
C ASN A 66 -10.41 -22.32 0.21
N GLY A 67 -10.97 -22.93 1.27
CA GLY A 67 -11.49 -22.22 2.43
C GLY A 67 -10.42 -21.70 3.42
N ARG A 68 -9.13 -21.66 3.02
CA ARG A 68 -8.03 -21.13 3.84
C ARG A 68 -7.24 -20.08 3.04
N PRO A 69 -6.69 -19.05 3.68
CA PRO A 69 -5.85 -18.08 2.98
C PRO A 69 -4.55 -18.74 2.49
N PRO A 70 -3.97 -18.28 1.38
CA PRO A 70 -2.65 -18.72 0.93
C PRO A 70 -1.58 -18.25 1.91
N SER A 71 -0.48 -19.00 2.00
CA SER A 71 0.68 -18.61 2.81
C SER A 71 1.42 -17.41 2.17
N LEU A 72 2.26 -16.74 2.96
CA LEU A 72 3.10 -15.64 2.48
C LEU A 72 4.00 -16.08 1.30
N GLU A 73 4.58 -17.27 1.41
CA GLU A 73 5.50 -17.83 0.41
C GLU A 73 4.79 -18.10 -0.92
N ALA A 74 3.48 -18.38 -0.90
CA ALA A 74 2.70 -18.60 -2.12
C ALA A 74 2.63 -17.35 -3.02
N PHE A 75 2.86 -16.18 -2.47
CA PHE A 75 2.90 -14.91 -3.22
C PHE A 75 4.30 -14.55 -3.75
N ALA A 76 5.34 -15.26 -3.34
CA ALA A 76 6.72 -14.94 -3.71
C ALA A 76 6.90 -14.88 -5.24
N GLY A 77 7.38 -13.76 -5.76
CA GLY A 77 7.67 -13.55 -7.17
C GLY A 77 6.43 -13.52 -8.10
N LEU A 78 5.21 -13.52 -7.55
CA LEU A 78 4.01 -13.40 -8.38
C LEU A 78 3.88 -11.98 -8.92
N ASN A 79 3.53 -11.87 -10.22
CA ASN A 79 3.09 -10.60 -10.79
C ASN A 79 1.64 -10.25 -10.36
N PRO A 80 1.14 -9.04 -10.62
CA PRO A 80 -0.19 -8.61 -10.20
C PRO A 80 -1.31 -9.57 -10.66
N ALA A 81 -1.29 -10.04 -11.91
CA ALA A 81 -2.30 -10.94 -12.45
C ALA A 81 -2.35 -12.27 -11.69
N LYS A 82 -1.19 -12.88 -11.43
CA LYS A 82 -1.09 -14.14 -10.69
C LYS A 82 -1.46 -13.97 -9.22
N ALA A 83 -1.06 -12.87 -8.59
CA ALA A 83 -1.41 -12.58 -7.20
C ALA A 83 -2.92 -12.40 -7.03
N MET A 84 -3.59 -11.71 -7.96
CA MET A 84 -5.05 -11.59 -7.98
C MET A 84 -5.75 -12.93 -8.22
N ALA A 85 -5.26 -13.73 -9.17
CA ALA A 85 -5.83 -15.05 -9.45
C ALA A 85 -5.74 -15.97 -8.24
N LEU A 86 -4.57 -16.03 -7.58
CA LEU A 86 -4.38 -16.78 -6.34
C LEU A 86 -5.34 -16.30 -5.24
N THR A 87 -5.49 -14.99 -5.08
CA THR A 87 -6.40 -14.42 -4.07
C THR A 87 -7.86 -14.75 -4.39
N ALA A 88 -8.28 -14.72 -5.66
CA ALA A 88 -9.64 -15.07 -6.09
C ALA A 88 -9.94 -16.56 -5.85
N GLU A 89 -8.98 -17.45 -6.12
CA GLU A 89 -9.08 -18.89 -5.86
C GLU A 89 -9.32 -19.19 -4.37
N HIS A 90 -8.72 -18.39 -3.48
CA HIS A 90 -8.89 -18.49 -2.03
C HIS A 90 -10.02 -17.59 -1.47
N GLY A 91 -10.82 -16.99 -2.33
CA GLY A 91 -11.87 -16.04 -1.95
C GLY A 91 -13.01 -16.60 -1.12
N SER A 92 -13.11 -17.94 -0.94
CA SER A 92 -14.01 -18.61 0.00
C SER A 92 -13.46 -18.67 1.43
N ALA A 93 -12.20 -18.30 1.66
CA ALA A 93 -11.65 -18.16 3.00
C ALA A 93 -12.31 -17.00 3.77
N PRO A 94 -12.33 -17.01 5.12
CA PRO A 94 -12.82 -15.88 5.89
C PRO A 94 -12.11 -14.58 5.47
N PRO A 95 -12.83 -13.51 5.14
CA PRO A 95 -12.24 -12.28 4.62
C PRO A 95 -11.16 -11.67 5.52
N ALA A 96 -11.34 -11.77 6.85
CA ALA A 96 -10.36 -11.28 7.81
C ALA A 96 -9.04 -12.06 7.78
N GLU A 97 -9.10 -13.39 7.55
CA GLU A 97 -7.90 -14.22 7.44
C GLU A 97 -7.16 -13.96 6.12
N LEU A 98 -7.92 -13.86 5.01
CA LEU A 98 -7.33 -13.53 3.70
C LEU A 98 -6.74 -12.12 3.71
N TYR A 99 -7.38 -11.18 4.41
CA TYR A 99 -6.85 -9.84 4.64
C TYR A 99 -5.53 -9.87 5.41
N ALA A 100 -5.45 -10.64 6.50
CA ALA A 100 -4.23 -10.76 7.30
C ALA A 100 -3.07 -11.37 6.48
N SER A 101 -3.35 -12.38 5.65
CA SER A 101 -2.38 -12.96 4.72
C SER A 101 -1.84 -11.91 3.73
N LEU A 102 -2.72 -11.17 3.07
CA LEU A 102 -2.33 -10.12 2.12
C LEU A 102 -1.62 -8.93 2.79
N LEU A 103 -2.01 -8.59 4.02
CA LEU A 103 -1.28 -7.60 4.82
C LEU A 103 0.14 -8.06 5.11
N ALA A 104 0.32 -9.34 5.51
CA ALA A 104 1.64 -9.91 5.75
C ALA A 104 2.52 -9.84 4.50
N VAL A 105 1.99 -10.18 3.33
CA VAL A 105 2.72 -10.11 2.05
C VAL A 105 3.15 -8.67 1.74
N ASN A 106 2.24 -7.69 1.83
CA ASN A 106 2.55 -6.30 1.55
C ASN A 106 3.56 -5.73 2.57
N ALA A 107 3.45 -6.14 3.83
CA ALA A 107 4.38 -5.75 4.88
C ALA A 107 5.77 -6.38 4.67
N GLN A 108 5.81 -7.66 4.29
CA GLN A 108 7.06 -8.36 3.97
C GLN A 108 7.78 -7.72 2.78
N ASN A 109 7.05 -7.46 1.69
CA ASN A 109 7.63 -6.77 0.52
C ASN A 109 8.22 -5.40 0.91
N MET A 110 7.56 -4.67 1.81
CA MET A 110 8.09 -3.39 2.31
C MET A 110 9.30 -3.61 3.22
N LEU A 111 9.27 -4.60 4.11
CA LEU A 111 10.38 -4.92 5.01
C LEU A 111 11.63 -5.29 4.23
N THR A 112 11.51 -6.15 3.22
CA THR A 112 12.65 -6.67 2.45
C THR A 112 13.03 -5.81 1.24
N PHE A 113 12.39 -4.66 1.02
CA PHE A 113 12.68 -3.82 -0.13
C PHE A 113 14.18 -3.52 -0.27
N ASP A 114 14.75 -3.88 -1.43
CA ASP A 114 16.16 -3.66 -1.75
C ASP A 114 16.46 -2.18 -2.02
N LEU A 115 17.18 -1.56 -1.10
CA LEU A 115 17.52 -0.13 -1.15
C LEU A 115 18.43 0.24 -2.33
N ARG A 116 19.04 -0.73 -3.01
CA ARG A 116 19.82 -0.48 -4.23
C ARG A 116 18.94 0.14 -5.32
N HIS A 117 17.66 -0.24 -5.39
CA HIS A 117 16.69 0.35 -6.32
C HIS A 117 16.46 1.86 -6.10
N LEU A 118 16.67 2.39 -4.90
CA LEU A 118 16.64 3.82 -4.66
C LEU A 118 17.79 4.59 -5.36
N GLN A 119 18.85 3.89 -5.76
CA GLN A 119 20.02 4.45 -6.41
C GLN A 119 19.86 4.47 -7.94
N ASP A 120 19.06 3.56 -8.48
CA ASP A 120 18.85 3.41 -9.89
C ASP A 120 17.90 4.51 -10.40
N ILE A 121 18.47 5.43 -11.18
CA ILE A 121 17.74 6.59 -11.74
C ILE A 121 17.44 6.42 -13.23
N ASP A 122 17.87 5.32 -13.82
CA ASP A 122 17.80 5.07 -15.26
C ASP A 122 16.68 4.09 -15.64
N GLN A 123 15.92 3.61 -14.65
CA GLN A 123 14.82 2.70 -14.87
C GLN A 123 13.63 3.39 -15.56
N PRO A 124 12.94 2.69 -16.49
CA PRO A 124 11.65 3.12 -16.99
C PRO A 124 10.67 3.36 -15.84
N TYR A 125 9.72 4.28 -16.05
CA TYR A 125 8.71 4.62 -15.03
C TYR A 125 8.00 3.38 -14.44
N GLY A 126 7.65 2.41 -15.27
CA GLY A 126 6.97 1.17 -14.84
C GLY A 126 7.82 0.27 -13.93
N SER A 127 9.16 0.37 -14.00
CA SER A 127 10.11 -0.44 -13.21
C SER A 127 10.75 0.34 -12.07
N ASP A 128 10.48 1.64 -11.98
CA ASP A 128 11.05 2.51 -10.97
C ASP A 128 10.30 2.37 -9.66
N ARG A 129 10.90 1.68 -8.70
CA ARG A 129 10.33 1.40 -7.38
C ARG A 129 11.03 2.20 -6.30
N GLY A 130 10.25 2.62 -5.31
CA GLY A 130 10.74 3.33 -4.14
C GLY A 130 9.84 3.12 -2.94
N TRP A 131 10.21 3.65 -1.79
CA TRP A 131 9.47 3.49 -0.55
C TRP A 131 7.97 3.83 -0.66
N LEU A 132 7.59 4.76 -1.56
CA LEU A 132 6.20 5.12 -1.75
C LEU A 132 5.37 3.98 -2.33
N ASP A 133 5.92 3.18 -3.24
CA ASP A 133 5.23 2.02 -3.82
C ASP A 133 4.84 1.01 -2.73
N PHE A 134 5.74 0.74 -1.80
CA PHE A 134 5.54 -0.23 -0.72
C PHE A 134 4.66 0.34 0.41
N SER A 135 4.90 1.58 0.82
CA SER A 135 4.11 2.22 1.89
C SER A 135 2.64 2.41 1.50
N HIS A 136 2.34 2.54 0.19
CA HIS A 136 0.97 2.54 -0.30
C HIS A 136 0.25 1.22 -0.05
N GLY A 137 0.94 0.08 -0.12
CA GLY A 137 0.36 -1.23 0.23
C GLY A 137 -0.21 -1.25 1.65
N LEU A 138 0.54 -0.71 2.63
CA LEU A 138 0.09 -0.65 4.02
C LEU A 138 -1.02 0.39 4.26
N THR A 139 -0.88 1.58 3.68
CA THR A 139 -1.91 2.64 3.83
C THR A 139 -3.21 2.26 3.11
N PHE A 140 -3.11 1.51 2.02
CA PHE A 140 -4.26 0.96 1.32
C PHE A 140 -4.93 -0.16 2.14
N ALA A 141 -4.16 -1.05 2.76
CA ALA A 141 -4.69 -2.09 3.63
C ALA A 141 -5.49 -1.51 4.81
N ASP A 142 -4.99 -0.44 5.45
CA ASP A 142 -5.71 0.28 6.50
C ASP A 142 -7.08 0.81 6.00
N ALA A 143 -7.10 1.39 4.79
CA ALA A 143 -8.33 1.88 4.18
C ALA A 143 -9.30 0.74 3.81
N VAL A 144 -8.80 -0.36 3.25
CA VAL A 144 -9.59 -1.58 2.97
C VAL A 144 -10.24 -2.08 4.23
N TYR A 145 -9.48 -2.27 5.31
CA TYR A 145 -10.03 -2.73 6.57
C TYR A 145 -11.14 -1.82 7.09
N SER A 146 -10.88 -0.52 7.13
CA SER A 146 -11.83 0.49 7.60
C SER A 146 -13.15 0.48 6.82
N LEU A 147 -13.07 0.35 5.50
CA LEU A 147 -14.26 0.38 4.63
C LEU A 147 -14.95 -0.97 4.56
N CYS A 148 -14.22 -2.07 4.40
CA CYS A 148 -14.82 -3.39 4.22
C CYS A 148 -15.43 -3.96 5.52
N THR A 149 -14.97 -3.53 6.70
CA THR A 149 -15.62 -3.84 7.97
C THR A 149 -17.00 -3.17 8.06
N ARG A 150 -17.12 -1.97 7.51
CA ARG A 150 -18.38 -1.22 7.49
C ARG A 150 -19.29 -1.61 6.34
N TYR A 151 -18.71 -2.02 5.21
CA TYR A 151 -19.38 -2.42 3.97
C TYR A 151 -18.82 -3.76 3.50
N PRO A 152 -19.28 -4.89 4.08
CA PRO A 152 -18.70 -6.21 3.83
C PRO A 152 -18.72 -6.67 2.37
N GLU A 153 -19.65 -6.16 1.57
CA GLU A 153 -19.74 -6.42 0.13
C GLU A 153 -18.52 -5.93 -0.66
N LEU A 154 -17.71 -5.06 -0.08
CA LEU A 154 -16.49 -4.53 -0.69
C LEU A 154 -15.26 -5.43 -0.49
N TRP A 155 -15.32 -6.46 0.38
CA TRP A 155 -14.17 -7.31 0.65
C TRP A 155 -13.53 -7.89 -0.61
N PRO A 156 -14.27 -8.48 -1.58
CA PRO A 156 -13.64 -9.04 -2.79
C PRO A 156 -12.82 -8.00 -3.54
N ALA A 157 -13.37 -6.82 -3.73
CA ALA A 157 -12.71 -5.73 -4.44
C ALA A 157 -11.47 -5.22 -3.70
N GLY A 158 -11.56 -5.04 -2.38
CA GLY A 158 -10.46 -4.58 -1.54
C GLY A 158 -9.29 -5.57 -1.49
N LEU A 159 -9.60 -6.85 -1.29
CA LEU A 159 -8.60 -7.92 -1.21
C LEU A 159 -7.85 -8.10 -2.54
N LEU A 160 -8.55 -8.07 -3.68
CA LEU A 160 -7.90 -8.14 -5.00
C LEU A 160 -7.00 -6.94 -5.27
N GLN A 161 -7.36 -5.76 -4.80
CA GLN A 161 -6.49 -4.60 -4.94
C GLN A 161 -5.27 -4.68 -4.01
N MET A 162 -5.40 -5.24 -2.81
CA MET A 162 -4.24 -5.57 -1.97
C MET A 162 -3.31 -6.58 -2.64
N ALA A 163 -3.87 -7.58 -3.34
CA ALA A 163 -3.11 -8.54 -4.14
C ALA A 163 -2.38 -7.85 -5.33
N CYS A 164 -2.98 -6.84 -5.96
CA CYS A 164 -2.30 -6.02 -6.96
C CYS A 164 -1.04 -5.37 -6.40
N PHE A 165 -1.12 -4.76 -5.20
CA PHE A 165 0.05 -4.18 -4.55
C PHE A 165 1.10 -5.25 -4.24
N ALA A 166 0.68 -6.40 -3.72
CA ALA A 166 1.58 -7.51 -3.43
C ALA A 166 2.36 -7.95 -4.69
N GLY A 167 1.65 -8.20 -5.78
CA GLY A 167 2.27 -8.63 -7.05
C GLY A 167 3.08 -7.52 -7.74
N ARG A 168 2.69 -6.24 -7.58
CA ARG A 168 3.45 -5.11 -8.12
C ARG A 168 4.80 -4.94 -7.43
N ASN A 169 4.86 -5.22 -6.14
CA ASN A 169 6.03 -5.00 -5.29
C ASN A 169 6.87 -6.26 -5.10
N ALA A 170 6.46 -7.40 -5.65
CA ALA A 170 7.23 -8.63 -5.61
C ALA A 170 8.49 -8.53 -6.49
N GLY A 171 9.56 -9.23 -6.09
CA GLY A 171 10.81 -9.32 -6.86
C GLY A 171 11.75 -8.12 -6.70
N TYR A 172 11.50 -7.26 -5.73
CA TYR A 172 12.39 -6.15 -5.36
C TYR A 172 12.96 -6.34 -3.94
N ASP A 173 13.10 -7.58 -3.53
CA ASP A 173 13.51 -7.98 -2.20
C ASP A 173 15.03 -8.17 -2.07
N ASP A 174 15.53 -7.82 -0.91
CA ASP A 174 16.87 -8.09 -0.43
C ASP A 174 16.79 -9.27 0.54
N SER A 175 17.35 -10.41 0.15
CA SER A 175 17.35 -11.64 0.93
C SER A 175 18.16 -11.56 2.24
N ASP A 176 19.03 -10.57 2.38
CA ASP A 176 19.84 -10.36 3.57
C ASP A 176 19.08 -9.65 4.69
N VAL A 177 17.89 -9.11 4.38
CA VAL A 177 17.05 -8.44 5.37
C VAL A 177 16.18 -9.45 6.11
N ILE A 178 16.41 -9.57 7.40
CA ILE A 178 15.64 -10.44 8.29
C ILE A 178 14.74 -9.64 9.23
N LEU A 179 13.61 -10.22 9.60
CA LEU A 179 12.58 -9.56 10.42
C LEU A 179 13.13 -9.16 11.80
N GLU A 180 13.92 -10.03 12.41
CA GLU A 180 14.42 -9.89 13.76
C GLU A 180 15.25 -8.63 13.98
N ASP A 181 15.99 -8.19 12.96
CA ASP A 181 16.84 -6.99 13.03
C ASP A 181 16.00 -5.69 13.11
N TRP A 182 14.73 -5.77 12.70
CA TRP A 182 13.84 -4.62 12.62
C TRP A 182 12.68 -4.66 13.61
N MET A 183 12.62 -5.70 14.43
CA MET A 183 11.57 -5.80 15.45
C MET A 183 11.63 -4.66 16.46
N VAL A 184 10.47 -4.15 16.83
CA VAL A 184 10.31 -3.09 17.80
C VAL A 184 9.92 -3.70 19.15
N SER A 185 10.77 -3.56 20.15
CA SER A 185 10.56 -4.16 21.48
C SER A 185 9.47 -3.46 22.30
N ASP A 186 9.34 -2.14 22.16
CA ASP A 186 8.30 -1.32 22.80
C ASP A 186 7.54 -0.50 21.76
N PRO A 187 6.47 -1.04 21.19
CA PRO A 187 5.67 -0.36 20.19
C PRO A 187 5.01 0.94 20.69
N GLN A 188 4.67 1.02 21.97
CA GLN A 188 4.03 2.20 22.52
C GLN A 188 5.01 3.39 22.51
N THR A 189 6.19 3.21 23.08
CA THR A 189 7.25 4.22 23.05
C THR A 189 7.66 4.56 21.63
N PHE A 190 7.84 3.56 20.78
CA PHE A 190 8.16 3.77 19.36
C PHE A 190 7.16 4.71 18.66
N PHE A 191 5.85 4.46 18.78
CA PHE A 191 4.85 5.33 18.14
C PHE A 191 4.80 6.74 18.74
N GLN A 192 5.10 6.90 20.03
CA GLN A 192 5.18 8.23 20.65
C GLN A 192 6.36 9.04 20.11
N GLU A 193 7.54 8.45 20.08
CA GLU A 193 8.77 9.08 19.58
C GLU A 193 8.67 9.44 18.10
N ILE A 194 8.18 8.51 17.26
CA ILE A 194 8.00 8.76 15.83
C ILE A 194 6.96 9.86 15.58
N THR A 195 5.88 9.90 16.35
CA THR A 195 4.89 10.97 16.22
C THR A 195 5.50 12.33 16.55
N ALA A 196 6.30 12.42 17.63
CA ALA A 196 7.01 13.65 17.99
C ALA A 196 8.01 14.06 16.90
N MET A 197 8.79 13.12 16.36
CA MET A 197 9.73 13.37 15.27
C MET A 197 9.01 13.88 13.99
N LEU A 198 7.83 13.36 13.67
CA LEU A 198 7.07 13.78 12.49
C LEU A 198 6.44 15.17 12.65
N MET A 199 6.25 15.66 13.87
CA MET A 199 5.77 17.03 14.12
C MET A 199 6.87 18.07 13.83
N ASP A 200 8.14 17.68 13.92
CA ASP A 200 9.31 18.50 13.58
C ASP A 200 10.25 17.74 12.62
N HIS A 201 9.70 17.32 11.48
CA HIS A 201 10.38 16.39 10.56
C HIS A 201 11.52 17.00 9.75
N GLY A 202 11.66 18.32 9.68
CA GLY A 202 12.69 19.01 8.91
C GLY A 202 12.69 18.72 7.40
N GLN A 203 11.67 18.04 6.86
CA GLN A 203 11.58 17.72 5.43
C GLN A 203 11.12 18.94 4.65
N SER A 204 11.88 19.33 3.63
CA SER A 204 11.52 20.44 2.75
C SER A 204 10.42 20.08 1.75
N GLU A 205 10.17 18.79 1.51
CA GLU A 205 9.20 18.30 0.55
C GLU A 205 7.99 17.69 1.30
N TYR A 206 6.85 18.37 1.23
CA TYR A 206 5.62 17.92 1.90
C TYR A 206 5.18 16.52 1.50
N ILE A 207 5.49 16.09 0.25
CA ILE A 207 5.14 14.76 -0.23
C ILE A 207 5.78 13.65 0.61
N VAL A 208 7.01 13.84 1.07
CA VAL A 208 7.72 12.89 1.93
C VAL A 208 7.08 12.84 3.31
N SER A 209 6.96 13.99 3.98
CA SER A 209 6.41 14.07 5.34
C SER A 209 4.97 13.55 5.43
N VAL A 210 4.12 13.88 4.45
CA VAL A 210 2.74 13.37 4.40
C VAL A 210 2.71 11.85 4.24
N HIS A 211 3.60 11.27 3.40
CA HIS A 211 3.65 9.82 3.24
C HIS A 211 4.17 9.11 4.49
N LEU A 212 5.17 9.66 5.17
CA LEU A 212 5.64 9.13 6.45
C LEU A 212 4.51 9.17 7.49
N LEU A 213 3.86 10.32 7.66
CA LEU A 213 2.77 10.49 8.62
C LEU A 213 1.63 9.50 8.37
N LYS A 214 1.14 9.41 7.13
CA LYS A 214 0.04 8.49 6.80
C LYS A 214 0.43 7.02 7.03
N THR A 215 1.69 6.65 6.73
CA THR A 215 2.18 5.28 6.94
C THR A 215 2.28 4.94 8.42
N VAL A 216 2.83 5.85 9.24
CA VAL A 216 2.87 5.67 10.70
C VAL A 216 1.46 5.48 11.27
N GLN A 217 0.51 6.33 10.88
CA GLN A 217 -0.86 6.23 11.37
C GLN A 217 -1.57 4.95 10.91
N ALA A 218 -1.33 4.51 9.67
CA ALA A 218 -1.87 3.25 9.17
C ALA A 218 -1.30 2.07 9.96
N VAL A 219 0.02 1.96 10.10
CA VAL A 219 0.65 0.86 10.84
C VAL A 219 0.23 0.85 12.30
N LYS A 220 0.11 2.02 12.94
CA LYS A 220 -0.40 2.14 14.32
C LYS A 220 -1.81 1.56 14.47
N ARG A 221 -2.71 1.85 13.53
CA ARG A 221 -4.07 1.28 13.54
C ARG A 221 -4.06 -0.22 13.27
N LEU A 222 -3.31 -0.67 12.26
CA LEU A 222 -3.16 -2.08 11.92
C LEU A 222 -2.58 -2.88 13.10
N TYR A 223 -1.61 -2.33 13.81
CA TYR A 223 -1.02 -2.95 14.99
C TYR A 223 -2.02 -3.15 16.13
N ALA A 224 -3.00 -2.26 16.25
CA ALA A 224 -4.05 -2.34 17.25
C ALA A 224 -5.15 -3.37 16.92
N LEU A 225 -5.13 -4.01 15.74
CA LEU A 225 -6.13 -4.98 15.30
C LEU A 225 -5.73 -6.40 15.72
N PRO A 226 -6.42 -7.04 16.70
CA PRO A 226 -6.04 -8.38 17.17
C PRO A 226 -6.06 -9.46 16.08
N GLN A 227 -6.98 -9.30 15.09
CA GLN A 227 -7.21 -10.30 14.04
C GLN A 227 -6.12 -10.37 12.98
N VAL A 228 -5.22 -9.39 12.91
CA VAL A 228 -4.11 -9.43 11.93
C VAL A 228 -2.86 -10.13 12.48
N GLY A 229 -2.81 -10.39 13.79
CA GLY A 229 -1.78 -11.21 14.41
C GLY A 229 -0.34 -10.86 14.00
N ALA A 230 0.41 -11.86 13.52
CA ALA A 230 1.82 -11.69 13.13
C ALA A 230 2.02 -10.69 11.98
N ALA A 231 1.03 -10.46 11.11
CA ALA A 231 1.13 -9.49 10.02
C ALA A 231 1.37 -8.07 10.53
N SER A 232 0.83 -7.71 11.70
CA SER A 232 1.05 -6.41 12.31
C SER A 232 2.49 -6.21 12.79
N GLN A 233 3.16 -7.28 13.24
CA GLN A 233 4.56 -7.24 13.65
C GLN A 233 5.47 -6.99 12.45
N ILE A 234 5.21 -7.67 11.33
CA ILE A 234 5.94 -7.46 10.07
C ILE A 234 5.72 -6.01 9.59
N ALA A 235 4.50 -5.49 9.66
CA ALA A 235 4.20 -4.12 9.27
C ALA A 235 4.92 -3.09 10.15
N LEU A 236 5.04 -3.35 11.45
CA LEU A 236 5.77 -2.50 12.38
C LEU A 236 7.28 -2.52 12.12
N ALA A 237 7.85 -3.70 11.86
CA ALA A 237 9.25 -3.85 11.47
C ALA A 237 9.56 -3.15 10.14
N ALA A 238 8.68 -3.28 9.15
CA ALA A 238 8.78 -2.57 7.87
C ALA A 238 8.75 -1.05 8.04
N LEU A 239 7.88 -0.55 8.92
CA LEU A 239 7.84 0.86 9.27
C LEU A 239 9.14 1.31 9.94
N ASN A 240 9.66 0.55 10.90
CA ASN A 240 10.92 0.85 11.57
C ASN A 240 12.07 0.96 10.56
N ARG A 241 12.16 0.02 9.62
CA ARG A 241 13.18 0.05 8.56
C ARG A 241 13.01 1.24 7.62
N LEU A 242 11.79 1.58 7.22
CA LEU A 242 11.50 2.78 6.42
C LEU A 242 12.03 4.05 7.11
N LEU A 243 11.70 4.23 8.39
CA LEU A 243 12.05 5.43 9.15
C LEU A 243 13.55 5.54 9.43
N SER A 244 14.23 4.41 9.51
CA SER A 244 15.69 4.31 9.69
C SER A 244 16.46 4.46 8.37
N SER A 245 15.77 4.44 7.24
CA SER A 245 16.40 4.51 5.92
C SER A 245 16.63 5.95 5.49
N SER A 246 17.77 6.19 4.85
CA SER A 246 18.03 7.52 4.26
C SER A 246 17.10 7.77 3.08
N VAL A 247 16.33 8.84 3.13
CA VAL A 247 15.55 9.31 1.99
C VAL A 247 16.49 10.03 1.02
N ARG A 248 16.94 9.32 -0.02
CA ARG A 248 17.78 9.96 -1.05
C ARG A 248 16.91 10.70 -2.05
N ARG A 249 17.16 12.00 -2.16
CA ARG A 249 16.45 12.92 -3.06
C ARG A 249 17.14 12.94 -4.44
N LYS A 250 16.60 12.20 -5.38
CA LYS A 250 17.05 12.22 -6.78
C LYS A 250 16.01 12.77 -7.74
N MET A 251 15.00 13.50 -7.21
CA MET A 251 13.76 13.76 -7.92
C MET A 251 13.94 14.54 -9.23
N VAL A 252 14.74 15.60 -9.25
CA VAL A 252 14.88 16.44 -10.46
C VAL A 252 15.49 15.65 -11.62
N ARG A 253 16.59 14.96 -11.38
CA ARG A 253 17.29 14.20 -12.43
C ARG A 253 16.48 13.01 -12.90
N ARG A 254 15.85 12.28 -11.95
CA ARG A 254 14.94 11.18 -12.22
C ARG A 254 13.75 11.65 -13.04
N THR A 255 13.05 12.72 -12.61
CA THR A 255 11.91 13.27 -13.33
C THR A 255 12.27 13.70 -14.75
N ALA A 256 13.42 14.35 -14.94
CA ALA A 256 13.88 14.72 -16.27
C ALA A 256 14.11 13.50 -17.18
N ARG A 257 14.72 12.43 -16.65
CA ARG A 257 14.93 11.19 -17.41
C ARG A 257 13.63 10.46 -17.74
N GLN A 258 12.71 10.39 -16.78
CA GLN A 258 11.39 9.82 -17.02
C GLN A 258 10.61 10.59 -18.06
N ALA A 259 10.60 11.91 -18.00
CA ALA A 259 9.98 12.77 -19.01
C ALA A 259 10.58 12.52 -20.42
N MET A 260 11.90 12.42 -20.52
CA MET A 260 12.57 12.11 -21.78
C MET A 260 12.22 10.70 -22.30
N HIS A 261 12.00 9.75 -21.41
CA HIS A 261 11.56 8.40 -21.78
C HIS A 261 10.14 8.41 -22.36
N PHE A 262 9.21 9.12 -21.74
CA PHE A 262 7.85 9.28 -22.26
C PHE A 262 7.85 9.92 -23.66
N ILE A 263 8.58 11.02 -23.84
CA ILE A 263 8.69 11.70 -25.15
C ILE A 263 9.19 10.76 -26.24
N ARG A 264 10.12 9.85 -25.91
CA ARG A 264 10.65 8.87 -26.88
C ARG A 264 9.68 7.75 -27.23
N GLN A 265 8.69 7.50 -26.40
CA GLN A 265 7.66 6.46 -26.67
C GLN A 265 6.52 7.01 -27.51
N ASP A 266 6.29 8.32 -27.51
CA ASP A 266 5.25 8.98 -28.31
C ASP A 266 5.70 9.31 -29.75
N THR A 267 6.97 9.04 -30.10
CA THR A 267 7.53 9.21 -31.45
C THR A 267 7.79 7.86 -32.11
#